data_070454888d8ce9d9ee82dc4e7449cc61
#
_entry.id   070454888d8ce9d9ee82dc4e7449cc61
#
_cell.length_a   1.000
_cell.length_b   1.000
_cell.length_c   1.000
_cell.angle_alpha   90.00
_cell.angle_beta   90.00
_cell.angle_gamma   90.00
#
_symmetry.space_group_name_H-M   'P 1'
#
loop_
_entity.id
_entity.type
_entity.pdbx_description
1 polymer ?
#
loop_
_entity_poly.entity_id
_entity_poly.type
_entity_poly.pdbx_seq_one_letter_code
_entity_poly.pdbx_strand_id
1 'polypeptide(L)'
;MKILTINTHSLQEENYEQKLCWLVESILKERPDIIAMQEVNQTADAPLMAPELLAGQYPVPGALPVRQDNHAANVAIRLWQAGVACYWAWVPIKLGYGKYDEGVAILSLGRPIRSTDVFPISKVHDYQNWRTRAVLGVQVEGH
;
A
#
# COMPACT_ATOMS: atom_id res chain seq x y z
N MET A 1 -17.48 -11.76 3.54
CA MET A 1 -16.24 -10.98 3.32
C MET A 1 -16.60 -9.57 2.85
N LYS A 2 -15.99 -8.55 3.45
CA LYS A 2 -16.19 -7.15 3.08
C LYS A 2 -14.92 -6.61 2.44
N ILE A 3 -15.03 -6.07 1.25
CA ILE A 3 -13.89 -5.53 0.50
C ILE A 3 -14.09 -4.03 0.29
N LEU A 4 -13.06 -3.25 0.60
CA LEU A 4 -12.98 -1.84 0.27
C LEU A 4 -11.96 -1.64 -0.84
N THR A 5 -12.30 -0.85 -1.85
CA THR A 5 -11.34 -0.41 -2.86
C THR A 5 -11.35 1.11 -2.92
N ILE A 6 -10.17 1.72 -3.00
CA ILE A 6 -10.04 3.18 -2.98
C ILE A 6 -8.79 3.63 -3.74
N ASN A 7 -8.98 4.62 -4.62
CA ASN A 7 -7.86 5.41 -5.13
C ASN A 7 -7.53 6.47 -4.07
N THR A 8 -6.36 6.37 -3.44
CA THR A 8 -6.04 7.18 -2.27
C THR A 8 -5.45 8.54 -2.62
N HIS A 9 -4.98 8.74 -3.87
CA HIS A 9 -4.22 9.93 -4.26
C HIS A 9 -3.02 10.24 -3.33
N SER A 10 -2.96 9.59 -2.19
CA SER A 10 -1.81 9.45 -1.30
C SER A 10 -1.12 10.78 -0.95
N LEU A 11 0.21 10.84 -1.09
CA LEU A 11 1.01 12.02 -0.71
C LEU A 11 0.75 13.27 -1.56
N GLN A 12 -0.01 13.17 -2.63
CA GLN A 12 -0.42 14.30 -3.45
C GLN A 12 -1.56 15.10 -2.86
N GLU A 13 -2.23 14.54 -1.84
CA GLU A 13 -3.34 15.22 -1.19
C GLU A 13 -2.88 16.39 -0.34
N GLU A 14 -3.58 17.52 -0.44
CA GLU A 14 -3.45 18.60 0.52
C GLU A 14 -3.96 18.13 1.88
N ASN A 15 -3.33 18.60 2.96
CA ASN A 15 -3.66 18.19 4.32
C ASN A 15 -3.59 16.67 4.50
N TYR A 16 -2.53 16.07 4.00
CA TYR A 16 -2.35 14.61 3.99
C TYR A 16 -2.57 13.97 5.36
N GLU A 17 -2.02 14.55 6.44
CA GLU A 17 -2.16 13.99 7.79
C GLU A 17 -3.61 13.92 8.23
N GLN A 18 -4.41 14.94 7.95
CA GLN A 18 -5.84 14.94 8.29
C GLN A 18 -6.60 13.89 7.48
N LYS A 19 -6.31 13.77 6.20
CA LYS A 19 -6.96 12.78 5.32
C LYS A 19 -6.54 11.35 5.67
N LEU A 20 -5.30 11.15 6.06
CA LEU A 20 -4.83 9.87 6.58
C LEU A 20 -5.59 9.48 7.86
N CYS A 21 -5.78 10.42 8.77
CA CYS A 21 -6.61 10.23 9.95
C CYS A 21 -8.04 9.78 9.60
N TRP A 22 -8.69 10.49 8.68
CA TRP A 22 -10.05 10.17 8.23
C TRP A 22 -10.14 8.79 7.58
N LEU A 23 -9.14 8.43 6.75
CA LEU A 23 -9.09 7.11 6.13
C LEU A 23 -8.99 6.02 7.19
N VAL A 24 -8.08 6.17 8.14
CA VAL A 24 -7.90 5.18 9.23
C VAL A 24 -9.16 5.08 10.09
N GLU A 25 -9.78 6.20 10.45
CA GLU A 25 -11.05 6.21 11.19
C GLU A 25 -12.16 5.49 10.43
N SER A 26 -12.26 5.71 9.12
CA SER A 26 -13.24 5.03 8.26
C SER A 26 -13.00 3.52 8.21
N ILE A 27 -11.74 3.09 8.10
CA ILE A 27 -11.37 1.68 8.13
C ILE A 27 -11.76 1.05 9.47
N LEU A 28 -11.46 1.73 10.58
CA LEU A 28 -11.80 1.25 11.92
C LEU A 28 -13.30 1.14 12.13
N LYS A 29 -14.07 2.04 11.55
CA LYS A 29 -15.53 2.03 11.62
C LYS A 29 -16.15 0.91 10.76
N GLU A 30 -15.72 0.83 9.51
CA GLU A 30 -16.30 -0.09 8.53
C GLU A 30 -15.79 -1.53 8.67
N ARG A 31 -14.60 -1.72 9.19
CA ARG A 31 -13.96 -3.03 9.41
C ARG A 31 -14.01 -3.92 8.17
N PRO A 32 -13.47 -3.49 7.02
CA PRO A 32 -13.36 -4.37 5.88
C PRO A 32 -12.38 -5.51 6.17
N ASP A 33 -12.58 -6.64 5.50
CA ASP A 33 -11.61 -7.75 5.57
C ASP A 33 -10.38 -7.44 4.71
N ILE A 34 -10.62 -6.86 3.54
CA ILE A 34 -9.58 -6.55 2.55
C ILE A 34 -9.74 -5.11 2.08
N ILE A 35 -8.61 -4.43 1.92
CA ILE A 35 -8.56 -3.08 1.35
C ILE A 35 -7.61 -3.08 0.16
N ALA A 36 -8.12 -2.75 -1.02
CA ALA A 36 -7.33 -2.56 -2.23
C ALA A 36 -7.14 -1.07 -2.47
N MET A 37 -5.89 -0.62 -2.49
CA MET A 37 -5.54 0.79 -2.59
C MET A 37 -4.75 1.07 -3.87
N GLN A 38 -5.15 2.09 -4.59
CA GLN A 38 -4.46 2.58 -5.79
C GLN A 38 -3.79 3.92 -5.50
N GLU A 39 -2.80 4.28 -6.33
CA GLU A 39 -1.98 5.49 -6.19
C GLU A 39 -1.32 5.58 -4.82
N VAL A 40 -0.71 4.49 -4.39
CA VAL A 40 -0.04 4.38 -3.10
C VAL A 40 1.42 4.75 -3.26
N ASN A 41 1.79 5.93 -2.78
CA ASN A 41 3.08 6.55 -3.04
C ASN A 41 4.00 6.50 -1.83
N GLN A 42 5.30 6.61 -2.14
CA GLN A 42 6.34 7.08 -1.22
C GLN A 42 7.25 8.04 -1.98
N THR A 43 7.89 8.97 -1.30
CA THR A 43 8.88 9.83 -1.95
C THR A 43 10.14 9.02 -2.25
N ALA A 44 10.60 9.07 -3.50
CA ALA A 44 11.65 8.17 -4.01
C ALA A 44 13.00 8.34 -3.31
N ASP A 45 13.26 9.47 -2.66
CA ASP A 45 14.49 9.75 -1.91
C ASP A 45 14.25 9.96 -0.40
N ALA A 46 13.08 9.61 0.11
CA ALA A 46 12.82 9.68 1.55
C ALA A 46 13.68 8.66 2.30
N PRO A 47 13.96 8.88 3.60
CA PRO A 47 14.67 7.90 4.42
C PRO A 47 13.96 6.55 4.45
N LEU A 48 14.74 5.47 4.58
CA LEU A 48 14.19 4.13 4.71
C LEU A 48 13.42 3.99 6.03
N MET A 49 12.33 3.23 6.00
CA MET A 49 11.58 2.91 7.21
C MET A 49 12.33 1.88 8.04
N ALA A 50 12.36 2.08 9.36
CA ALA A 50 12.96 1.12 10.28
C ALA A 50 12.22 -0.23 10.22
N PRO A 51 12.95 -1.38 10.22
CA PRO A 51 12.30 -2.69 10.13
C PRO A 51 11.25 -2.95 11.21
N GLU A 52 11.41 -2.37 12.40
CA GLU A 52 10.46 -2.50 13.51
C GLU A 52 9.08 -1.92 13.20
N LEU A 53 9.01 -0.99 12.24
CA LEU A 53 7.75 -0.35 11.83
C LEU A 53 7.06 -1.07 10.68
N LEU A 54 7.64 -2.15 10.17
CA LEU A 54 7.11 -2.92 9.04
C LEU A 54 6.26 -4.13 9.48
N ALA A 55 5.69 -4.07 10.68
CA ALA A 55 4.83 -5.16 11.17
C ALA A 55 3.71 -5.49 10.17
N GLY A 56 3.55 -6.77 9.88
CA GLY A 56 2.53 -7.25 8.96
C GLY A 56 2.87 -7.14 7.48
N GLN A 57 4.00 -6.53 7.12
CA GLN A 57 4.42 -6.47 5.72
C GLN A 57 4.69 -7.87 5.16
N TYR A 58 4.12 -8.15 4.00
CA TYR A 58 4.53 -9.27 3.15
C TYR A 58 5.41 -8.70 2.03
N PRO A 59 6.74 -8.91 2.07
CA PRO A 59 7.62 -8.35 1.05
C PRO A 59 7.32 -8.93 -0.32
N VAL A 60 7.17 -8.05 -1.32
CA VAL A 60 6.95 -8.47 -2.70
C VAL A 60 8.32 -8.61 -3.36
N PRO A 61 8.67 -9.78 -3.97
CA PRO A 61 9.95 -9.96 -4.63
C PRO A 61 10.20 -8.91 -5.71
N GLY A 62 11.38 -8.32 -5.72
CA GLY A 62 11.76 -7.29 -6.69
C GLY A 62 11.20 -5.89 -6.42
N ALA A 63 10.42 -5.70 -5.37
CA ALA A 63 9.95 -4.39 -4.97
C ALA A 63 11.07 -3.55 -4.35
N LEU A 64 10.92 -2.22 -4.47
CA LEU A 64 11.81 -1.27 -3.80
C LEU A 64 11.61 -1.31 -2.28
N PRO A 65 12.63 -0.92 -1.49
CA PRO A 65 12.47 -0.85 -0.04
C PRO A 65 11.41 0.18 0.35
N VAL A 66 10.74 -0.07 1.47
CA VAL A 66 9.74 0.83 2.04
C VAL A 66 10.41 2.02 2.70
N ARG A 67 9.93 3.22 2.40
CA ARG A 67 10.44 4.47 2.94
C ARG A 67 9.48 5.06 3.96
N GLN A 68 9.97 6.01 4.78
CA GLN A 68 9.25 6.50 5.95
C GLN A 68 7.89 7.14 5.64
N ASP A 69 7.72 7.70 4.45
CA ASP A 69 6.46 8.31 4.03
C ASP A 69 5.59 7.38 3.17
N ASN A 70 5.90 6.09 3.09
CA ASN A 70 5.09 5.13 2.36
C ASN A 70 3.66 5.13 2.89
N HIS A 71 2.70 5.41 2.02
CA HIS A 71 1.30 5.57 2.42
C HIS A 71 0.69 4.29 3.00
N ALA A 72 0.94 3.14 2.38
CA ALA A 72 0.43 1.86 2.89
C ALA A 72 1.01 1.53 4.27
N ALA A 73 2.32 1.73 4.45
CA ALA A 73 2.97 1.52 5.74
C ALA A 73 2.37 2.41 6.82
N ASN A 74 2.12 3.69 6.51
CA ASN A 74 1.56 4.62 7.48
C ASN A 74 0.12 4.27 7.87
N VAL A 75 -0.69 3.80 6.94
CA VAL A 75 -2.03 3.27 7.26
C VAL A 75 -1.92 2.05 8.16
N ALA A 76 -1.05 1.09 7.80
CA ALA A 76 -0.86 -0.15 8.56
C ALA A 76 -0.38 0.13 9.99
N ILE A 77 0.60 1.02 10.17
CA ILE A 77 1.12 1.40 11.48
C ILE A 77 -0.01 1.91 12.38
N ARG A 78 -0.85 2.79 11.86
CA ARG A 78 -1.96 3.37 12.63
C ARG A 78 -3.03 2.33 13.00
N LEU A 79 -3.26 1.36 12.13
CA LEU A 79 -4.18 0.25 12.43
C LEU A 79 -3.60 -0.64 13.53
N TRP A 80 -2.31 -0.99 13.46
CA TRP A 80 -1.65 -1.73 14.54
C TRP A 80 -1.71 -0.97 15.87
N GLN A 81 -1.46 0.33 15.86
CA GLN A 81 -1.56 1.17 17.06
C GLN A 81 -2.98 1.20 17.65
N ALA A 82 -3.99 1.05 16.82
CA ALA A 82 -5.39 0.97 17.23
C ALA A 82 -5.82 -0.46 17.65
N GLY A 83 -4.89 -1.41 17.71
CA GLY A 83 -5.16 -2.78 18.11
C GLY A 83 -5.72 -3.67 17.00
N VAL A 84 -5.64 -3.26 15.75
CA VAL A 84 -6.11 -4.02 14.59
C VAL A 84 -4.93 -4.58 13.82
N ALA A 85 -4.81 -5.90 13.78
CA ALA A 85 -3.77 -6.57 13.01
C ALA A 85 -3.95 -6.27 11.52
N CYS A 86 -2.96 -5.66 10.91
CA CYS A 86 -2.97 -5.28 9.50
C CYS A 86 -1.79 -5.94 8.78
N TYR A 87 -2.09 -6.87 7.90
CA TYR A 87 -1.11 -7.51 7.02
C TYR A 87 -1.21 -6.84 5.67
N TRP A 88 -0.07 -6.54 5.03
CA TRP A 88 -0.11 -5.71 3.83
C TRP A 88 1.04 -6.01 2.88
N ALA A 89 0.75 -5.81 1.61
CA ALA A 89 1.72 -5.88 0.52
C ALA A 89 1.62 -4.62 -0.31
N TRP A 90 2.76 -4.09 -0.72
CA TRP A 90 2.87 -2.93 -1.58
C TRP A 90 3.88 -3.20 -2.68
N VAL A 91 3.58 -2.78 -3.89
CA VAL A 91 4.50 -2.85 -5.01
C VAL A 91 4.50 -1.54 -5.78
N PRO A 92 5.69 -0.93 -5.99
CA PRO A 92 5.79 0.21 -6.88
C PRO A 92 5.70 -0.24 -8.34
N ILE A 93 5.03 0.57 -9.16
CA ILE A 93 4.77 0.23 -10.56
C ILE A 93 5.47 1.22 -11.49
N LYS A 94 5.55 2.47 -11.09
CA LYS A 94 6.15 3.54 -11.90
C LYS A 94 6.64 4.69 -11.04
N LEU A 95 7.52 5.50 -11.62
CA LEU A 95 7.90 6.79 -11.06
C LEU A 95 6.80 7.81 -11.39
N GLY A 96 6.05 8.23 -10.37
CA GLY A 96 4.97 9.20 -10.51
C GLY A 96 5.47 10.62 -10.34
N TYR A 97 5.13 11.50 -11.27
CA TYR A 97 5.48 12.93 -11.23
C TYR A 97 6.97 13.20 -11.07
N GLY A 98 7.84 12.28 -11.50
CA GLY A 98 9.29 12.39 -11.32
C GLY A 98 9.78 12.41 -9.87
N LYS A 99 8.91 12.12 -8.90
CA LYS A 99 9.16 12.32 -7.48
C LYS A 99 8.80 11.11 -6.61
N TYR A 100 7.76 10.37 -6.96
CA TYR A 100 7.21 9.30 -6.14
C TYR A 100 7.43 7.93 -6.74
N ASP A 101 7.74 6.94 -5.89
CA ASP A 101 7.49 5.55 -6.22
C ASP A 101 5.98 5.33 -6.07
N GLU A 102 5.28 5.31 -7.18
CA GLU A 102 3.83 5.13 -7.19
C GLU A 102 3.47 3.69 -7.43
N GLY A 103 2.64 3.14 -6.58
CA GLY A 103 2.27 1.75 -6.64
C GLY A 103 0.84 1.45 -6.22
N VAL A 104 0.62 0.19 -5.93
CA VAL A 104 -0.64 -0.33 -5.40
C VAL A 104 -0.36 -1.13 -4.13
N ALA A 105 -1.36 -1.21 -3.27
CA ALA A 105 -1.26 -1.98 -2.03
C ALA A 105 -2.55 -2.75 -1.78
N ILE A 106 -2.40 -3.87 -1.09
CA ILE A 106 -3.52 -4.63 -0.53
C ILE A 106 -3.26 -4.81 0.95
N LEU A 107 -4.26 -4.48 1.76
CA LEU A 107 -4.24 -4.67 3.21
C LEU A 107 -5.27 -5.74 3.58
N SER A 108 -4.88 -6.63 4.48
CA SER A 108 -5.74 -7.67 5.04
C SER A 108 -5.86 -7.47 6.54
N LEU A 109 -7.07 -7.25 7.03
CA LEU A 109 -7.30 -7.04 8.46
C LEU A 109 -7.53 -8.38 9.16
N GLY A 110 -6.67 -8.69 10.12
CA GLY A 110 -6.78 -9.86 10.97
C GLY A 110 -6.31 -11.19 10.38
N ARG A 111 -6.04 -11.27 9.08
CA ARG A 111 -5.62 -12.52 8.43
C ARG A 111 -4.34 -12.34 7.63
N PRO A 112 -3.31 -13.16 7.88
CA PRO A 112 -2.03 -13.04 7.17
C PRO A 112 -2.15 -13.26 5.66
N ILE A 113 -1.29 -12.55 4.91
CA ILE A 113 -1.06 -12.78 3.49
C ILE A 113 -0.18 -14.04 3.36
N ARG A 114 -0.54 -14.94 2.47
CA ARG A 114 0.19 -16.19 2.23
C ARG A 114 1.09 -16.14 1.01
N SER A 115 0.67 -15.42 -0.01
CA SER A 115 1.45 -15.27 -1.24
C SER A 115 1.05 -14.00 -1.98
N THR A 116 1.95 -13.53 -2.83
CA THR A 116 1.71 -12.40 -3.71
C THR A 116 2.05 -12.80 -5.14
N ASP A 117 1.38 -12.16 -6.09
CA ASP A 117 1.66 -12.28 -7.50
C ASP A 117 1.59 -10.90 -8.14
N VAL A 118 2.56 -10.57 -8.98
CA VAL A 118 2.64 -9.29 -9.68
C VAL A 118 2.88 -9.56 -11.15
N PHE A 119 2.03 -9.01 -12.01
CA PHE A 119 2.22 -9.14 -13.44
C PHE A 119 1.83 -7.85 -14.18
N PRO A 120 2.60 -7.51 -15.23
CA PRO A 120 2.31 -6.31 -16.01
C PRO A 120 1.07 -6.54 -16.89
N ILE A 121 0.28 -5.48 -17.07
CA ILE A 121 -0.90 -5.49 -17.94
C ILE A 121 -0.83 -4.43 -19.04
N SER A 122 0.14 -3.52 -18.96
CA SER A 122 0.41 -2.53 -20.00
C SER A 122 1.36 -3.08 -21.05
N LYS A 123 1.32 -2.52 -22.26
CA LYS A 123 2.31 -2.80 -23.29
C LYS A 123 3.68 -2.19 -22.96
N VAL A 124 3.69 -1.12 -22.15
CA VAL A 124 4.90 -0.45 -21.68
C VAL A 124 5.30 -1.06 -20.34
N HIS A 125 6.58 -1.47 -20.21
CA HIS A 125 7.14 -2.05 -18.99
C HIS A 125 8.30 -1.20 -18.46
N ASP A 126 8.23 0.12 -18.63
CA ASP A 126 9.25 1.05 -18.21
C ASP A 126 8.80 1.79 -16.95
N TYR A 127 9.55 1.61 -15.86
CA TYR A 127 9.27 2.25 -14.58
C TYR A 127 9.23 3.78 -14.67
N GLN A 128 9.97 4.37 -15.60
CA GLN A 128 10.01 5.82 -15.84
C GLN A 128 8.84 6.31 -16.70
N ASN A 129 8.04 5.41 -17.26
CA ASN A 129 6.96 5.77 -18.16
C ASN A 129 5.62 5.73 -17.42
N TRP A 130 4.86 6.83 -17.44
CA TRP A 130 3.58 6.98 -16.77
C TRP A 130 2.50 5.98 -17.22
N ARG A 131 2.67 5.37 -18.40
CA ARG A 131 1.73 4.38 -18.95
C ARG A 131 1.90 2.98 -18.37
N THR A 132 2.97 2.74 -17.64
CA THR A 132 3.22 1.44 -17.04
C THR A 132 2.13 1.09 -16.02
N ARG A 133 1.59 -0.13 -16.14
CA ARG A 133 0.56 -0.67 -15.26
C ARG A 133 0.89 -2.12 -14.91
N ALA A 134 0.56 -2.49 -13.69
CA ALA A 134 0.66 -3.86 -13.22
C ALA A 134 -0.48 -4.18 -12.25
N VAL A 135 -0.70 -5.46 -12.05
CA VAL A 135 -1.67 -5.99 -11.09
C VAL A 135 -0.92 -6.64 -9.93
N LEU A 136 -1.34 -6.32 -8.72
CA LEU A 136 -0.94 -7.01 -7.51
C LEU A 136 -2.06 -7.94 -7.08
N GLY A 137 -1.77 -9.23 -7.02
CA GLY A 137 -2.65 -10.23 -6.43
C GLY A 137 -2.10 -10.70 -5.09
N VAL A 138 -2.98 -11.01 -4.16
CA VAL A 138 -2.61 -11.63 -2.88
C VAL A 138 -3.52 -12.80 -2.59
N GLN A 139 -2.96 -13.82 -1.93
CA GLN A 139 -3.73 -14.88 -1.31
C GLN A 139 -3.69 -14.67 0.20
N VAL A 140 -4.86 -14.59 0.80
CA VAL A 140 -5.02 -14.33 2.23
C VAL A 140 -5.49 -15.60 2.92
N GLU A 141 -4.98 -15.86 4.12
CA GLU A 141 -5.36 -17.03 4.90
C GLU A 141 -6.86 -17.06 5.17
N GLY A 142 -7.52 -18.18 4.84
CA GLY A 142 -8.94 -18.36 5.10
C GLY A 142 -9.89 -17.67 4.12
N HIS A 143 -9.37 -17.14 3.03
CA HIS A 143 -10.20 -16.54 1.98
C HIS A 143 -9.95 -17.17 0.62
#